data_df3e1eb37200e989b217c0261eadb4ae
#
_entry.id   df3e1eb37200e989b217c0261eadb4ae
#
_cell.length_a   1.000
_cell.length_b   1.000
_cell.length_c   1.000
_cell.angle_alpha   90.00
_cell.angle_beta   90.00
_cell.angle_gamma   90.00
#
_symmetry.space_group_name_H-M   'P 1'
#
loop_
_entity.id
_entity.type
_entity.pdbx_description
1 polymer ?
#
loop_
_entity_poly.entity_id
_entity_poly.type
_entity_poly.pdbx_seq_one_letter_code
_entity_poly.pdbx_strand_id
1 'polypeptide(L)'
;ATVLIQDGGMSWLKFRSGPLATYGGALLMGMIALLAAFFMYRGRIKIDGKKTGRKITRFKAIERFGHWLLSGSFILLGLTGLISLFGRKFLIPTFGHDAFSFIAVGSKWVHNNVSWAFMLALAMIFVMWVAENIPHRSDINWLRQGGGIFSKGHPPAKKFNAGQKLIFWSVIVLGLSISVSGVSLLFPFELNMFAATFAKINATGIGGLLGFGELRETLAPHEEMQYAQLWHSVVSFVLMAIILAHIYIGSVGMEGAYDAMGSGD
;
A
#
# COMPACT_ATOMS: atom_id res chain seq x y z
N ALA A 1 7.27 30.45 25.89
CA ALA A 1 6.60 29.90 24.72
C ALA A 1 5.27 29.30 25.19
N THR A 2 4.18 29.86 24.73
CA THR A 2 2.85 29.29 24.95
C THR A 2 2.74 28.03 24.14
N VAL A 3 2.73 26.87 24.81
CA VAL A 3 2.51 25.59 24.18
C VAL A 3 1.00 25.35 24.17
N LEU A 4 0.41 25.19 22.99
CA LEU A 4 -0.95 24.69 22.85
C LEU A 4 -0.97 23.24 23.36
N ILE A 5 -1.52 23.04 24.55
CA ILE A 5 -1.67 21.72 25.15
C ILE A 5 -3.02 21.17 24.70
N GLN A 6 -3.00 20.15 23.83
CA GLN A 6 -4.18 19.38 23.50
C GLN A 6 -4.28 18.19 24.46
N ASP A 7 -5.49 17.86 24.90
CA ASP A 7 -5.72 16.62 25.61
C ASP A 7 -5.29 15.41 24.73
N GLY A 8 -4.47 14.54 25.28
CA GLY A 8 -3.91 13.42 24.55
C GLY A 8 -2.82 13.73 23.50
N GLY A 9 -2.49 15.01 23.24
CA GLY A 9 -1.52 15.38 22.20
C GLY A 9 -0.11 14.83 22.42
N MET A 10 0.37 14.82 23.65
CA MET A 10 1.68 14.23 24.00
C MET A 10 1.67 12.69 23.87
N SER A 11 0.57 12.05 24.24
CA SER A 11 0.40 10.60 24.06
C SER A 11 0.39 10.22 22.58
N TRP A 12 -0.30 11.02 21.75
CA TRP A 12 -0.27 10.87 20.30
C TRP A 12 1.13 11.04 19.71
N LEU A 13 1.87 12.06 20.12
CA LEU A 13 3.24 12.30 19.66
C LEU A 13 4.16 11.11 20.01
N LYS A 14 4.09 10.63 21.26
CA LYS A 14 4.87 9.46 21.71
C LYS A 14 4.50 8.20 20.92
N PHE A 15 3.23 7.95 20.70
CA PHE A 15 2.76 6.82 19.92
C PHE A 15 3.21 6.89 18.46
N ARG A 16 3.04 8.05 17.81
CA ARG A 16 3.41 8.25 16.41
C ARG A 16 4.92 8.10 16.17
N SER A 17 5.75 8.72 17.02
CA SER A 17 7.22 8.68 16.89
C SER A 17 7.86 7.42 17.45
N GLY A 18 7.18 6.69 18.31
CA GLY A 18 7.60 5.42 18.92
C GLY A 18 6.96 4.21 18.22
N PRO A 19 5.89 3.62 18.79
CA PRO A 19 5.31 2.38 18.30
C PRO A 19 4.96 2.39 16.80
N LEU A 20 4.24 3.39 16.32
CA LEU A 20 3.82 3.46 14.91
C LEU A 20 5.02 3.45 13.95
N ALA A 21 6.02 4.30 14.22
CA ALA A 21 7.22 4.35 13.40
C ALA A 21 8.05 3.07 13.52
N THR A 22 8.20 2.51 14.72
CA THR A 22 8.99 1.31 14.95
C THR A 22 8.38 0.09 14.28
N TYR A 23 7.10 -0.17 14.51
CA TYR A 23 6.44 -1.34 13.92
C TYR A 23 6.23 -1.20 12.42
N GLY A 24 5.91 -0.01 11.93
CA GLY A 24 5.83 0.26 10.50
C GLY A 24 7.17 0.08 9.79
N GLY A 25 8.24 0.63 10.36
CA GLY A 25 9.60 0.41 9.86
C GLY A 25 10.04 -1.05 9.91
N ALA A 26 9.74 -1.75 11.02
CA ALA A 26 10.04 -3.17 11.17
C ALA A 26 9.29 -4.03 10.13
N LEU A 27 8.03 -3.72 9.83
CA LEU A 27 7.27 -4.40 8.78
C LEU A 27 7.95 -4.26 7.40
N LEU A 28 8.36 -3.05 7.03
CA LEU A 28 9.01 -2.83 5.73
C LEU A 28 10.39 -3.50 5.66
N MET A 29 11.21 -3.33 6.69
CA MET A 29 12.53 -3.96 6.74
C MET A 29 12.42 -5.49 6.82
N GLY A 30 11.45 -6.01 7.58
CA GLY A 30 11.14 -7.44 7.64
C GLY A 30 10.71 -8.00 6.29
N MET A 31 9.89 -7.26 5.54
CA MET A 31 9.49 -7.66 4.19
C MET A 31 10.71 -7.69 3.25
N ILE A 32 11.57 -6.67 3.26
CA ILE A 32 12.80 -6.66 2.45
C ILE A 32 13.70 -7.83 2.81
N ALA A 33 13.91 -8.09 4.11
CA ALA A 33 14.71 -9.21 4.57
C ALA A 33 14.12 -10.57 4.15
N LEU A 34 12.80 -10.72 4.25
CA LEU A 34 12.08 -11.92 3.81
C LEU A 34 12.26 -12.17 2.31
N LEU A 35 12.10 -11.12 1.49
CA LEU A 35 12.26 -11.23 0.03
C LEU A 35 13.72 -11.53 -0.35
N ALA A 36 14.69 -10.94 0.34
CA ALA A 36 16.11 -11.24 0.14
C ALA A 36 16.42 -12.70 0.53
N ALA A 37 15.94 -13.17 1.68
CA ALA A 37 16.10 -14.55 2.09
C ALA A 37 15.43 -15.53 1.11
N PHE A 38 14.22 -15.19 0.65
CA PHE A 38 13.53 -15.99 -0.35
C PHE A 38 14.33 -16.06 -1.67
N PHE A 39 14.89 -14.94 -2.13
CA PHE A 39 15.72 -14.91 -3.32
C PHE A 39 17.00 -15.75 -3.16
N MET A 40 17.66 -15.66 -2.01
CA MET A 40 18.84 -16.49 -1.72
C MET A 40 18.50 -18.00 -1.68
N TYR A 41 17.32 -18.35 -1.17
CA TYR A 41 16.89 -19.76 -1.08
C TYR A 41 16.40 -20.31 -2.43
N ARG A 42 15.51 -19.58 -3.13
CA ARG A 42 14.80 -20.06 -4.32
C ARG A 42 15.46 -19.62 -5.63
N GLY A 43 16.19 -18.48 -5.60
CA GLY A 43 16.68 -17.83 -6.81
C GLY A 43 15.54 -17.29 -7.67
N ARG A 44 15.86 -16.95 -8.90
CA ARG A 44 14.89 -16.47 -9.89
C ARG A 44 14.01 -17.62 -10.40
N ILE A 45 12.71 -17.42 -10.38
CA ILE A 45 11.74 -18.36 -10.97
C ILE A 45 11.85 -18.26 -12.48
N LYS A 46 12.25 -19.36 -13.13
CA LYS A 46 12.44 -19.43 -14.59
C LYS A 46 11.17 -19.94 -15.27
N ILE A 47 11.00 -19.54 -16.54
CA ILE A 47 9.94 -20.07 -17.40
C ILE A 47 10.33 -21.49 -17.84
N ASP A 48 9.40 -22.43 -17.74
CA ASP A 48 9.61 -23.79 -18.23
C ASP A 48 9.55 -23.84 -19.77
N GLY A 49 10.54 -24.52 -20.37
CA GLY A 49 10.60 -24.75 -21.82
C GLY A 49 11.39 -23.68 -22.60
N LYS A 50 11.54 -23.95 -23.90
CA LYS A 50 12.23 -23.03 -24.82
C LYS A 50 11.28 -21.91 -25.25
N LYS A 51 11.77 -20.68 -25.26
CA LYS A 51 11.03 -19.54 -25.82
C LYS A 51 10.75 -19.80 -27.32
N THR A 52 9.50 -19.74 -27.70
CA THR A 52 9.06 -20.01 -29.09
C THR A 52 9.34 -18.86 -30.06
N GLY A 53 9.74 -17.71 -29.55
CA GLY A 53 9.90 -16.46 -30.31
C GLY A 53 8.57 -15.76 -30.66
N ARG A 54 7.42 -16.39 -30.41
CA ARG A 54 6.11 -15.79 -30.65
C ARG A 54 5.78 -14.84 -29.49
N LYS A 55 5.45 -13.60 -29.83
CA LYS A 55 5.00 -12.57 -28.88
C LYS A 55 3.48 -12.46 -28.91
N ILE A 56 2.87 -12.35 -27.76
CA ILE A 56 1.42 -12.17 -27.58
C ILE A 56 1.23 -10.91 -26.74
N THR A 57 0.53 -9.92 -27.27
CA THR A 57 0.20 -8.72 -26.51
C THR A 57 -0.72 -9.07 -25.33
N ARG A 58 -0.19 -9.00 -24.14
CA ARG A 58 -0.90 -9.29 -22.90
C ARG A 58 -1.63 -8.06 -22.36
N PHE A 59 -0.99 -6.90 -22.44
CA PHE A 59 -1.53 -5.62 -21.96
C PHE A 59 -1.47 -4.54 -23.04
N LYS A 60 -2.61 -3.89 -23.27
CA LYS A 60 -2.73 -2.76 -24.20
C LYS A 60 -1.95 -1.55 -23.68
N ALA A 61 -1.59 -0.62 -24.54
CA ALA A 61 -0.86 0.59 -24.16
C ALA A 61 -1.54 1.40 -23.04
N ILE A 62 -2.87 1.52 -23.07
CA ILE A 62 -3.63 2.23 -22.03
C ILE A 62 -3.60 1.50 -20.67
N GLU A 63 -3.58 0.16 -20.66
CA GLU A 63 -3.47 -0.62 -19.43
C GLU A 63 -2.08 -0.43 -18.80
N ARG A 64 -1.04 -0.43 -19.62
CA ARG A 64 0.34 -0.15 -19.18
C ARG A 64 0.49 1.28 -18.68
N PHE A 65 -0.08 2.25 -19.38
CA PHE A 65 -0.11 3.65 -18.92
C PHE A 65 -0.76 3.77 -17.54
N GLY A 66 -1.97 3.21 -17.36
CA GLY A 66 -2.65 3.22 -16.07
C GLY A 66 -1.84 2.56 -14.96
N HIS A 67 -1.21 1.42 -15.25
CA HIS A 67 -0.34 0.73 -14.30
C HIS A 67 0.90 1.57 -13.92
N TRP A 68 1.59 2.18 -14.89
CA TRP A 68 2.78 2.99 -14.60
C TRP A 68 2.44 4.31 -13.92
N LEU A 69 1.27 4.90 -14.23
CA LEU A 69 0.78 6.07 -13.50
C LEU A 69 0.48 5.72 -12.04
N LEU A 70 -0.20 4.58 -11.80
CA LEU A 70 -0.48 4.08 -10.45
C LEU A 70 0.82 3.78 -9.70
N SER A 71 1.74 3.05 -10.31
CA SER A 71 3.02 2.65 -9.69
C SER A 71 3.91 3.85 -9.38
N GLY A 72 4.09 4.76 -10.34
CA GLY A 72 4.92 5.95 -10.15
C GLY A 72 4.37 6.89 -9.08
N SER A 73 3.06 7.16 -9.12
CA SER A 73 2.42 7.95 -8.07
C SER A 73 2.50 7.28 -6.70
N PHE A 74 2.28 5.96 -6.61
CA PHE A 74 2.41 5.22 -5.36
C PHE A 74 3.82 5.29 -4.76
N ILE A 75 4.87 5.11 -5.58
CA ILE A 75 6.26 5.20 -5.12
C ILE A 75 6.56 6.60 -4.57
N LEU A 76 6.15 7.65 -5.28
CA LEU A 76 6.32 9.02 -4.81
C LEU A 76 5.57 9.28 -3.51
N LEU A 77 4.33 8.81 -3.39
CA LEU A 77 3.53 8.92 -2.16
C LEU A 77 4.15 8.13 -1.01
N GLY A 78 4.65 6.94 -1.26
CA GLY A 78 5.37 6.13 -0.26
C GLY A 78 6.61 6.84 0.27
N LEU A 79 7.47 7.34 -0.62
CA LEU A 79 8.69 8.07 -0.25
C LEU A 79 8.38 9.34 0.54
N THR A 80 7.43 10.15 0.08
CA THR A 80 7.03 11.38 0.76
C THR A 80 6.34 11.12 2.10
N GLY A 81 5.57 10.04 2.21
CA GLY A 81 4.99 9.57 3.46
C GLY A 81 6.06 9.13 4.47
N LEU A 82 7.07 8.38 4.02
CA LEU A 82 8.22 7.98 4.86
C LEU A 82 9.04 9.21 5.33
N ILE A 83 9.25 10.20 4.47
CA ILE A 83 9.88 11.47 4.86
C ILE A 83 9.07 12.17 5.96
N SER A 84 7.75 12.18 5.84
CA SER A 84 6.85 12.80 6.84
C SER A 84 6.90 12.12 8.20
N LEU A 85 7.11 10.80 8.25
CA LEU A 85 7.14 10.03 9.48
C LEU A 85 8.55 9.93 10.09
N PHE A 86 9.54 9.64 9.27
CA PHE A 86 10.91 9.34 9.69
C PHE A 86 11.89 10.50 9.51
N GLY A 87 11.53 11.53 8.74
CA GLY A 87 12.47 12.58 8.34
C GLY A 87 13.13 13.30 9.50
N ARG A 88 12.39 13.61 10.57
CA ARG A 88 12.97 14.23 11.77
C ARG A 88 14.07 13.36 12.41
N LYS A 89 13.90 12.07 12.39
CA LYS A 89 14.81 11.11 13.04
C LYS A 89 16.09 10.88 12.24
N PHE A 90 16.00 10.89 10.91
CA PHE A 90 17.10 10.54 10.03
C PHE A 90 17.68 11.73 9.26
N LEU A 91 16.83 12.65 8.76
CA LEU A 91 17.31 13.72 7.89
C LEU A 91 17.86 14.92 8.66
N ILE A 92 17.30 15.26 9.84
CA ILE A 92 17.84 16.36 10.66
C ILE A 92 19.28 16.08 11.12
N PRO A 93 19.60 14.91 11.70
CA PRO A 93 20.98 14.62 12.08
C PRO A 93 21.97 14.60 10.92
N THR A 94 21.49 14.31 9.71
CA THR A 94 22.35 14.18 8.51
C THR A 94 22.53 15.51 7.78
N PHE A 95 21.45 16.28 7.61
CA PHE A 95 21.41 17.46 6.73
C PHE A 95 21.11 18.77 7.46
N GLY A 96 20.81 18.73 8.76
CA GLY A 96 20.42 19.88 9.55
C GLY A 96 18.94 20.29 9.40
N HIS A 97 18.52 21.27 10.21
CA HIS A 97 17.13 21.71 10.29
C HIS A 97 16.63 22.41 9.03
N ASP A 98 17.45 23.26 8.42
CA ASP A 98 17.04 24.07 7.26
C ASP A 98 16.81 23.20 6.02
N ALA A 99 17.75 22.29 5.73
CA ALA A 99 17.61 21.34 4.62
C ALA A 99 16.42 20.41 4.85
N PHE A 100 16.23 19.90 6.06
CA PHE A 100 15.06 19.10 6.39
C PHE A 100 13.76 19.88 6.21
N SER A 101 13.69 21.14 6.62
CA SER A 101 12.50 21.98 6.47
C SER A 101 12.12 22.13 5.00
N PHE A 102 13.09 22.41 4.14
CA PHE A 102 12.88 22.48 2.68
C PHE A 102 12.37 21.16 2.11
N ILE A 103 13.01 20.03 2.45
CA ILE A 103 12.61 18.70 2.01
C ILE A 103 11.19 18.36 2.50
N ALA A 104 10.86 18.67 3.75
CA ALA A 104 9.56 18.37 4.34
C ALA A 104 8.42 19.15 3.66
N VAL A 105 8.63 20.44 3.38
CA VAL A 105 7.64 21.28 2.67
C VAL A 105 7.43 20.78 1.25
N GLY A 106 8.51 20.54 0.50
CA GLY A 106 8.44 20.00 -0.85
C GLY A 106 7.81 18.62 -0.91
N SER A 107 8.17 17.75 0.05
CA SER A 107 7.61 16.41 0.20
C SER A 107 6.10 16.46 0.46
N LYS A 108 5.63 17.33 1.35
CA LYS A 108 4.20 17.52 1.61
C LYS A 108 3.46 18.02 0.36
N TRP A 109 4.05 18.97 -0.35
CA TRP A 109 3.46 19.48 -1.61
C TRP A 109 3.33 18.36 -2.65
N VAL A 110 4.39 17.58 -2.87
CA VAL A 110 4.37 16.42 -3.78
C VAL A 110 3.31 15.41 -3.34
N HIS A 111 3.28 15.07 -2.05
CA HIS A 111 2.31 14.10 -1.51
C HIS A 111 0.86 14.53 -1.80
N ASN A 112 0.54 15.77 -1.49
CA ASN A 112 -0.82 16.29 -1.67
C ASN A 112 -1.25 16.37 -3.14
N ASN A 113 -0.32 16.71 -4.05
CA ASN A 113 -0.67 16.86 -5.47
C ASN A 113 -0.64 15.51 -6.22
N VAL A 114 0.34 14.65 -5.94
CA VAL A 114 0.46 13.33 -6.59
C VAL A 114 -0.66 12.38 -6.15
N SER A 115 -1.26 12.59 -4.96
CA SER A 115 -2.40 11.79 -4.50
C SER A 115 -3.59 11.78 -5.47
N TRP A 116 -3.83 12.88 -6.20
CA TRP A 116 -4.88 12.96 -7.21
C TRP A 116 -4.59 12.06 -8.42
N ALA A 117 -3.32 12.03 -8.86
CA ALA A 117 -2.90 11.13 -9.94
C ALA A 117 -3.02 9.66 -9.51
N PHE A 118 -2.68 9.35 -8.26
CA PHE A 118 -2.87 8.01 -7.68
C PHE A 118 -4.34 7.59 -7.69
N MET A 119 -5.25 8.44 -7.21
CA MET A 119 -6.69 8.15 -7.17
C MET A 119 -7.27 7.96 -8.56
N LEU A 120 -6.88 8.81 -9.52
CA LEU A 120 -7.28 8.65 -10.92
C LEU A 120 -6.79 7.32 -11.49
N ALA A 121 -5.51 7.00 -11.30
CA ALA A 121 -4.93 5.75 -11.79
C ALA A 121 -5.56 4.52 -11.13
N LEU A 122 -5.90 4.59 -9.83
CA LEU A 122 -6.60 3.53 -9.12
C LEU A 122 -7.97 3.25 -9.75
N ALA A 123 -8.74 4.32 -10.05
CA ALA A 123 -10.02 4.21 -10.74
C ALA A 123 -9.86 3.62 -12.14
N MET A 124 -8.85 4.07 -12.91
CA MET A 124 -8.56 3.51 -14.24
C MET A 124 -8.26 2.02 -14.18
N ILE A 125 -7.38 1.59 -13.29
CA ILE A 125 -7.01 0.16 -13.13
C ILE A 125 -8.22 -0.66 -12.68
N PHE A 126 -9.04 -0.13 -11.77
CA PHE A 126 -10.27 -0.80 -11.36
C PHE A 126 -11.19 -1.04 -12.57
N VAL A 127 -11.52 -0.01 -13.31
CA VAL A 127 -12.43 -0.09 -14.47
C VAL A 127 -11.88 -1.04 -15.54
N MET A 128 -10.58 -0.96 -15.83
CA MET A 128 -9.97 -1.78 -16.88
C MET A 128 -9.87 -3.26 -16.53
N TRP A 129 -9.69 -3.61 -15.24
CA TRP A 129 -9.32 -4.97 -14.85
C TRP A 129 -10.28 -5.68 -13.89
N VAL A 130 -11.31 -5.02 -13.38
CA VAL A 130 -12.22 -5.63 -12.40
C VAL A 130 -12.87 -6.92 -12.92
N ALA A 131 -13.34 -6.92 -14.16
CA ALA A 131 -14.00 -8.10 -14.77
C ALA A 131 -13.07 -9.32 -14.87
N GLU A 132 -11.79 -9.09 -15.17
CA GLU A 132 -10.78 -10.14 -15.32
C GLU A 132 -10.21 -10.65 -13.99
N ASN A 133 -10.42 -9.86 -12.91
CA ASN A 133 -9.97 -10.19 -11.56
C ASN A 133 -11.09 -10.77 -10.66
N ILE A 134 -12.27 -11.05 -11.22
CA ILE A 134 -13.30 -11.80 -10.50
C ILE A 134 -12.77 -13.20 -10.18
N PRO A 135 -12.90 -13.68 -8.93
CA PRO A 135 -12.47 -15.03 -8.54
C PRO A 135 -13.09 -16.12 -9.39
N HIS A 136 -12.31 -17.14 -9.74
CA HIS A 136 -12.73 -18.26 -10.55
C HIS A 136 -12.25 -19.60 -9.94
N ARG A 137 -12.90 -20.71 -10.26
CA ARG A 137 -12.53 -22.04 -9.73
C ARG A 137 -11.09 -22.44 -9.99
N SER A 138 -10.50 -22.01 -11.10
CA SER A 138 -9.08 -22.22 -11.39
C SER A 138 -8.13 -21.58 -10.38
N ASP A 139 -8.56 -20.50 -9.73
CA ASP A 139 -7.74 -19.82 -8.73
C ASP A 139 -7.50 -20.68 -7.49
N ILE A 140 -8.49 -21.48 -7.10
CA ILE A 140 -8.37 -22.45 -6.00
C ILE A 140 -7.30 -23.49 -6.32
N ASN A 141 -7.32 -24.04 -7.54
CA ASN A 141 -6.32 -25.00 -7.97
C ASN A 141 -4.91 -24.38 -8.04
N TRP A 142 -4.83 -23.13 -8.49
CA TRP A 142 -3.58 -22.37 -8.52
C TRP A 142 -3.01 -22.17 -7.10
N LEU A 143 -3.85 -21.78 -6.15
CA LEU A 143 -3.46 -21.59 -4.75
C LEU A 143 -3.02 -22.92 -4.08
N ARG A 144 -3.76 -24.02 -4.32
CA ARG A 144 -3.40 -25.36 -3.81
C ARG A 144 -2.04 -25.84 -4.29
N GLN A 145 -1.62 -25.43 -5.47
CA GLN A 145 -0.31 -25.74 -6.04
C GLN A 145 0.78 -24.72 -5.67
N GLY A 146 0.46 -23.75 -4.76
CA GLY A 146 1.38 -22.69 -4.36
C GLY A 146 1.85 -21.82 -5.53
N GLY A 147 1.02 -21.69 -6.60
CA GLY A 147 1.34 -20.88 -7.77
C GLY A 147 2.53 -21.37 -8.59
N GLY A 148 3.00 -22.60 -8.37
CA GLY A 148 4.22 -23.12 -8.99
C GLY A 148 5.52 -22.56 -8.38
N ILE A 149 5.43 -21.82 -7.27
CA ILE A 149 6.60 -21.23 -6.59
C ILE A 149 7.51 -22.32 -6.01
N PHE A 150 6.90 -23.35 -5.43
CA PHE A 150 7.58 -24.46 -4.74
C PHE A 150 7.60 -25.77 -5.54
N SER A 151 6.89 -25.86 -6.67
CA SER A 151 6.80 -27.04 -7.52
C SER A 151 7.38 -26.79 -8.92
N LYS A 152 7.68 -27.89 -9.65
CA LYS A 152 7.96 -27.81 -11.08
C LYS A 152 6.62 -27.70 -11.82
N GLY A 153 6.49 -26.75 -12.70
CA GLY A 153 5.31 -26.50 -13.50
C GLY A 153 4.52 -25.26 -13.10
N HIS A 154 3.87 -24.65 -14.07
CA HIS A 154 3.05 -23.44 -13.87
C HIS A 154 1.58 -23.83 -13.98
N PRO A 155 0.79 -23.72 -12.89
CA PRO A 155 -0.64 -23.98 -12.96
C PRO A 155 -1.31 -23.07 -14.00
N PRO A 156 -2.25 -23.60 -14.81
CA PRO A 156 -2.92 -22.80 -15.83
C PRO A 156 -3.69 -21.64 -15.18
N ALA A 157 -3.58 -20.46 -15.79
CA ALA A 157 -4.26 -19.26 -15.36
C ALA A 157 -4.84 -18.52 -16.57
N LYS A 158 -5.89 -17.71 -16.33
CA LYS A 158 -6.39 -16.73 -17.31
C LYS A 158 -5.40 -15.55 -17.41
N LYS A 159 -5.83 -14.40 -17.91
CA LYS A 159 -5.01 -13.17 -18.01
C LYS A 159 -4.33 -12.85 -16.67
N PHE A 160 -5.05 -13.03 -15.55
CA PHE A 160 -4.51 -12.89 -14.19
C PHE A 160 -4.61 -14.22 -13.43
N ASN A 161 -3.53 -14.63 -12.79
CA ASN A 161 -3.52 -15.75 -11.86
C ASN A 161 -4.01 -15.32 -10.46
N ALA A 162 -4.26 -16.30 -9.58
CA ALA A 162 -4.80 -16.00 -8.24
C ALA A 162 -3.92 -15.06 -7.43
N GLY A 163 -2.58 -15.17 -7.52
CA GLY A 163 -1.66 -14.23 -6.85
C GLY A 163 -1.81 -12.81 -7.37
N GLN A 164 -1.93 -12.63 -8.68
CA GLN A 164 -2.17 -11.31 -9.29
C GLN A 164 -3.53 -10.73 -8.91
N LYS A 165 -4.57 -11.58 -8.79
CA LYS A 165 -5.90 -11.17 -8.30
C LYS A 165 -5.86 -10.73 -6.84
N LEU A 166 -5.11 -11.41 -5.99
CA LEU A 166 -4.89 -10.99 -4.61
C LEU A 166 -4.22 -9.60 -4.54
N ILE A 167 -3.18 -9.37 -5.35
CA ILE A 167 -2.54 -8.04 -5.45
C ILE A 167 -3.54 -7.00 -5.95
N PHE A 168 -4.30 -7.29 -7.02
CA PHE A 168 -5.30 -6.38 -7.55
C PHE A 168 -6.31 -5.96 -6.49
N TRP A 169 -6.96 -6.90 -5.80
CA TRP A 169 -7.95 -6.59 -4.78
C TRP A 169 -7.34 -5.91 -3.55
N SER A 170 -6.13 -6.28 -3.16
CA SER A 170 -5.41 -5.57 -2.09
C SER A 170 -5.16 -4.12 -2.47
N VAL A 171 -4.69 -3.86 -3.69
CA VAL A 171 -4.46 -2.48 -4.19
C VAL A 171 -5.76 -1.69 -4.26
N ILE A 172 -6.85 -2.28 -4.77
CA ILE A 172 -8.13 -1.59 -4.87
C ILE A 172 -8.69 -1.26 -3.48
N VAL A 173 -8.79 -2.26 -2.60
CA VAL A 173 -9.41 -2.08 -1.27
C VAL A 173 -8.56 -1.17 -0.38
N LEU A 174 -7.27 -1.45 -0.25
CA LEU A 174 -6.38 -0.65 0.58
C LEU A 174 -6.10 0.71 -0.05
N GLY A 175 -5.97 0.77 -1.39
CA GLY A 175 -5.80 2.01 -2.13
C GLY A 175 -7.01 2.95 -2.01
N LEU A 176 -8.22 2.42 -2.07
CA LEU A 176 -9.44 3.19 -1.80
C LEU A 176 -9.46 3.67 -0.35
N SER A 177 -9.13 2.79 0.60
CA SER A 177 -9.11 3.11 2.03
C SER A 177 -8.11 4.23 2.37
N ILE A 178 -6.88 4.18 1.82
CA ILE A 178 -5.91 5.28 2.03
C ILE A 178 -6.32 6.55 1.28
N SER A 179 -6.98 6.44 0.14
CA SER A 179 -7.49 7.61 -0.60
C SER A 179 -8.54 8.36 0.23
N VAL A 180 -9.50 7.64 0.80
CA VAL A 180 -10.55 8.24 1.64
C VAL A 180 -9.94 8.90 2.88
N SER A 181 -9.05 8.21 3.61
CA SER A 181 -8.36 8.81 4.76
C SER A 181 -7.42 9.96 4.35
N GLY A 182 -6.80 9.87 3.17
CA GLY A 182 -5.96 10.94 2.61
C GLY A 182 -6.75 12.20 2.29
N VAL A 183 -7.95 12.07 1.71
CA VAL A 183 -8.86 13.19 1.47
C VAL A 183 -9.31 13.83 2.79
N SER A 184 -9.62 13.02 3.82
CA SER A 184 -9.91 13.54 5.15
C SER A 184 -8.75 14.36 5.75
N LEU A 185 -7.50 13.92 5.53
CA LEU A 185 -6.31 14.64 5.97
C LEU A 185 -5.98 15.87 5.12
N LEU A 186 -6.39 15.88 3.85
CA LEU A 186 -6.21 17.00 2.93
C LEU A 186 -7.19 18.13 3.25
N PHE A 187 -8.41 17.79 3.68
CA PHE A 187 -9.48 18.71 4.08
C PHE A 187 -9.80 18.49 5.58
N PRO A 188 -8.88 18.89 6.48
CA PRO A 188 -9.04 18.63 7.90
C PRO A 188 -10.28 19.33 8.43
N PHE A 189 -11.01 18.62 9.29
CA PHE A 189 -12.26 19.05 9.93
C PHE A 189 -13.52 19.08 9.04
N GLU A 190 -13.37 18.92 7.71
CA GLU A 190 -14.48 18.86 6.76
C GLU A 190 -15.08 17.44 6.69
N LEU A 191 -14.24 16.41 6.76
CA LEU A 191 -14.61 15.00 6.61
C LEU A 191 -14.31 14.21 7.89
N ASN A 192 -15.22 14.26 8.83
CA ASN A 192 -15.15 13.50 10.08
C ASN A 192 -15.75 12.10 9.85
N MET A 193 -14.93 11.05 9.93
CA MET A 193 -15.35 9.69 9.56
C MET A 193 -15.30 8.71 10.72
N PHE A 194 -14.42 8.94 11.70
CA PHE A 194 -14.12 7.93 12.71
C PHE A 194 -15.20 7.80 13.77
N ALA A 195 -15.74 8.89 14.32
CA ALA A 195 -16.84 8.83 15.27
C ALA A 195 -18.05 8.09 14.69
N ALA A 196 -18.46 8.42 13.45
CA ALA A 196 -19.55 7.76 12.75
C ALA A 196 -19.27 6.28 12.45
N THR A 197 -18.02 5.95 12.13
CA THR A 197 -17.61 4.55 11.91
C THR A 197 -17.62 3.77 13.22
N PHE A 198 -17.14 4.35 14.31
CA PHE A 198 -17.16 3.72 15.64
C PHE A 198 -18.58 3.44 16.14
N ALA A 199 -19.50 4.39 15.95
CA ALA A 199 -20.92 4.17 16.27
C ALA A 199 -21.50 2.98 15.49
N LYS A 200 -21.17 2.87 14.18
CA LYS A 200 -21.61 1.72 13.37
C LYS A 200 -20.99 0.40 13.86
N ILE A 201 -19.71 0.40 14.24
CA ILE A 201 -19.04 -0.80 14.78
C ILE A 201 -19.69 -1.19 16.11
N ASN A 202 -19.93 -0.23 17.01
CA ASN A 202 -20.61 -0.50 18.30
C ASN A 202 -21.99 -1.09 18.09
N ALA A 203 -22.76 -0.57 17.13
CA ALA A 203 -24.09 -1.08 16.80
C ALA A 203 -24.09 -2.56 16.34
N THR A 204 -22.96 -3.10 15.87
CA THR A 204 -22.82 -4.52 15.53
C THR A 204 -22.59 -5.42 16.75
N GLY A 205 -22.24 -4.85 17.91
CA GLY A 205 -21.86 -5.60 19.10
C GLY A 205 -20.51 -6.31 19.01
N ILE A 206 -19.78 -6.17 17.90
CA ILE A 206 -18.53 -6.90 17.66
C ILE A 206 -17.43 -6.52 18.67
N GLY A 207 -17.43 -5.27 19.16
CA GLY A 207 -16.49 -4.79 20.17
C GLY A 207 -16.60 -5.59 21.48
N GLY A 208 -17.82 -5.82 21.95
CA GLY A 208 -18.10 -6.66 23.11
C GLY A 208 -17.74 -8.13 22.88
N LEU A 209 -18.06 -8.67 21.69
CA LEU A 209 -17.74 -10.05 21.32
C LEU A 209 -16.22 -10.32 21.31
N LEU A 210 -15.43 -9.36 20.87
CA LEU A 210 -13.97 -9.47 20.80
C LEU A 210 -13.24 -8.96 22.05
N GLY A 211 -13.97 -8.49 23.07
CA GLY A 211 -13.40 -8.02 24.34
C GLY A 211 -12.75 -6.63 24.28
N PHE A 212 -12.95 -5.86 23.23
CA PHE A 212 -12.43 -4.49 23.11
C PHE A 212 -13.31 -3.43 23.79
N GLY A 213 -14.55 -3.80 24.18
CA GLY A 213 -15.54 -2.86 24.69
C GLY A 213 -16.10 -1.93 23.59
N GLU A 214 -16.76 -0.85 24.04
CA GLU A 214 -17.32 0.13 23.12
C GLU A 214 -16.26 1.17 22.70
N LEU A 215 -16.28 1.52 21.42
CA LEU A 215 -15.46 2.59 20.88
C LEU A 215 -16.11 3.95 21.17
N ARG A 216 -15.32 4.99 21.29
CA ARG A 216 -15.81 6.36 21.55
C ARG A 216 -16.57 6.89 20.33
N GLU A 217 -17.86 7.17 20.50
CA GLU A 217 -18.72 7.68 19.43
C GLU A 217 -18.68 9.21 19.28
N THR A 218 -18.08 9.90 20.25
CA THR A 218 -17.85 11.34 20.21
C THR A 218 -16.36 11.62 20.26
N LEU A 219 -15.85 12.23 19.20
CA LEU A 219 -14.44 12.61 19.05
C LEU A 219 -14.33 14.12 18.86
N ALA A 220 -13.35 14.72 19.50
CA ALA A 220 -12.97 16.09 19.18
C ALA A 220 -12.36 16.17 17.76
N PRO A 221 -12.43 17.32 17.07
CA PRO A 221 -11.92 17.44 15.70
C PRO A 221 -10.46 17.00 15.52
N HIS A 222 -9.60 17.29 16.52
CA HIS A 222 -8.20 16.85 16.48
C HIS A 222 -8.03 15.33 16.69
N GLU A 223 -8.92 14.68 17.46
CA GLU A 223 -8.92 13.23 17.64
C GLU A 223 -9.32 12.51 16.35
N GLU A 224 -10.32 13.02 15.62
CA GLU A 224 -10.67 12.55 14.28
C GLU A 224 -9.43 12.55 13.34
N MET A 225 -8.67 13.65 13.34
CA MET A 225 -7.45 13.74 12.52
C MET A 225 -6.34 12.78 13.00
N GLN A 226 -6.24 12.51 14.30
CA GLN A 226 -5.28 11.53 14.83
C GLN A 226 -5.64 10.11 14.37
N TYR A 227 -6.91 9.73 14.43
CA TYR A 227 -7.39 8.44 13.89
C TYR A 227 -7.21 8.35 12.37
N ALA A 228 -7.48 9.43 11.63
CA ALA A 228 -7.24 9.47 10.19
C ALA A 228 -5.75 9.27 9.86
N GLN A 229 -4.83 9.93 10.59
CA GLN A 229 -3.39 9.74 10.42
C GLN A 229 -2.94 8.31 10.77
N LEU A 230 -3.46 7.76 11.88
CA LEU A 230 -3.17 6.39 12.29
C LEU A 230 -3.59 5.39 11.21
N TRP A 231 -4.86 5.47 10.79
CA TRP A 231 -5.41 4.59 9.77
C TRP A 231 -4.65 4.70 8.45
N HIS A 232 -4.44 5.93 7.97
CA HIS A 232 -3.68 6.20 6.75
C HIS A 232 -2.27 5.60 6.81
N SER A 233 -1.58 5.78 7.93
CA SER A 233 -0.22 5.26 8.11
C SER A 233 -0.19 3.73 8.16
N VAL A 234 -1.08 3.10 8.92
CA VAL A 234 -1.13 1.63 9.05
C VAL A 234 -1.45 0.98 7.71
N VAL A 235 -2.49 1.47 7.02
CA VAL A 235 -2.87 0.94 5.70
C VAL A 235 -1.76 1.18 4.68
N SER A 236 -1.08 2.33 4.73
CA SER A 236 0.07 2.62 3.86
C SER A 236 1.22 1.63 4.09
N PHE A 237 1.57 1.31 5.32
CA PHE A 237 2.62 0.33 5.62
C PHE A 237 2.27 -1.06 5.10
N VAL A 238 1.03 -1.50 5.31
CA VAL A 238 0.56 -2.80 4.78
C VAL A 238 0.63 -2.81 3.26
N LEU A 239 0.11 -1.77 2.61
CA LEU A 239 0.13 -1.69 1.15
C LEU A 239 1.55 -1.60 0.60
N MET A 240 2.44 -0.82 1.23
CA MET A 240 3.86 -0.78 0.84
C MET A 240 4.52 -2.15 0.96
N ALA A 241 4.26 -2.92 2.02
CA ALA A 241 4.80 -4.27 2.16
C ALA A 241 4.31 -5.20 1.03
N ILE A 242 3.01 -5.15 0.69
CA ILE A 242 2.44 -5.91 -0.44
C ILE A 242 3.09 -5.49 -1.76
N ILE A 243 3.25 -4.20 -2.00
CA ILE A 243 3.86 -3.69 -3.24
C ILE A 243 5.35 -4.01 -3.33
N LEU A 244 6.10 -4.05 -2.23
CA LEU A 244 7.48 -4.54 -2.24
C LEU A 244 7.56 -5.98 -2.76
N ALA A 245 6.66 -6.86 -2.31
CA ALA A 245 6.58 -8.23 -2.82
C ALA A 245 6.16 -8.26 -4.31
N HIS A 246 5.22 -7.39 -4.71
CA HIS A 246 4.82 -7.25 -6.11
C HIS A 246 5.96 -6.79 -7.01
N ILE A 247 6.71 -5.75 -6.59
CA ILE A 247 7.89 -5.27 -7.33
C ILE A 247 8.94 -6.35 -7.44
N TYR A 248 9.20 -7.10 -6.35
CA TYR A 248 10.14 -8.20 -6.37
C TYR A 248 9.77 -9.25 -7.42
N ILE A 249 8.55 -9.78 -7.40
CA ILE A 249 8.10 -10.79 -8.38
C ILE A 249 8.07 -10.20 -9.79
N GLY A 250 7.61 -8.96 -9.96
CA GLY A 250 7.51 -8.28 -11.26
C GLY A 250 8.84 -7.87 -11.88
N SER A 251 9.95 -7.97 -11.14
CA SER A 251 11.28 -7.54 -11.62
C SER A 251 12.31 -8.66 -11.54
N VAL A 252 12.88 -8.89 -10.35
CA VAL A 252 13.99 -9.83 -10.16
C VAL A 252 13.55 -11.25 -9.86
N GLY A 253 12.38 -11.44 -9.27
CA GLY A 253 11.90 -12.73 -8.76
C GLY A 253 11.44 -13.70 -9.83
N MET A 254 10.90 -13.21 -10.95
CA MET A 254 10.35 -14.05 -12.02
C MET A 254 10.83 -13.61 -13.41
N GLU A 255 11.21 -14.57 -14.24
CA GLU A 255 11.63 -14.32 -15.62
C GLU A 255 10.43 -13.88 -16.47
N GLY A 256 10.60 -12.85 -17.31
CA GLY A 256 9.59 -12.34 -18.24
C GLY A 256 8.43 -11.56 -17.60
N ALA A 257 8.38 -11.45 -16.26
CA ALA A 257 7.28 -10.75 -15.61
C ALA A 257 7.27 -9.24 -15.93
N TYR A 258 8.45 -8.63 -16.03
CA TYR A 258 8.60 -7.21 -16.39
C TYR A 258 8.15 -6.93 -17.83
N ASP A 259 8.49 -7.82 -18.78
CA ASP A 259 8.26 -7.60 -20.20
C ASP A 259 6.77 -7.35 -20.51
N ALA A 260 5.87 -8.06 -19.83
CA ALA A 260 4.43 -7.89 -19.97
C ALA A 260 3.94 -6.43 -19.67
N MET A 261 4.56 -5.75 -18.71
CA MET A 261 4.24 -4.34 -18.39
C MET A 261 5.18 -3.32 -19.04
N GLY A 262 6.38 -3.75 -19.43
CA GLY A 262 7.34 -2.90 -20.16
C GLY A 262 6.95 -2.75 -21.63
N SER A 263 7.09 -3.83 -22.41
CA SER A 263 6.76 -3.85 -23.85
C SER A 263 5.30 -4.19 -24.16
N GLY A 264 4.62 -4.91 -23.28
CA GLY A 264 3.26 -5.38 -23.41
C GLY A 264 3.13 -6.83 -23.92
N ASP A 265 4.26 -7.49 -24.12
CA ASP A 265 4.37 -8.83 -24.71
C ASP A 265 4.71 -9.91 -23.66
#